data_d3a8b01a949b86513cb45a3e06aefdbb
#
_entry.id   d3a8b01a949b86513cb45a3e06aefdbb
#
_cell.length_a   1.000
_cell.length_b   1.000
_cell.length_c   1.000
_cell.angle_alpha   90.00
_cell.angle_beta   90.00
_cell.angle_gamma   90.00
#
_symmetry.space_group_name_H-M   'P 1'
#
loop_
_entity.id
_entity.type
_entity.pdbx_description
1 polymer ?
#
loop_
_entity_poly.entity_id
_entity_poly.type
_entity_poly.pdbx_seq_one_letter_code
_entity_poly.pdbx_strand_id
1 'polypeptide(L)'
;NGEYEKAKTAFAKFIRQSPNNAEYNYYYGASLYETGELDKSLSHLEKSAKRNYIGAFRYLGKAYADLYRFDEAVENYETHIEWLNEKNRDTEQAEAELSELRKKTRMFKSVEKVAVIDSFVIAKNKLLEAYKISTTSGKVQWNDNGNGTIYENEMGNKRILSEMKDSLMQLYTQERLLDGWGEKLAIESLNEECNVNFPFLMGDGTTLYYASDGEGTLGGYDIFVTRYDSEDNTYLRPSNIGMPFNSNANDYLYAVDELNNLGWFVTDRNQPTDTVCVYVFVPNESKQTYNYEATDPQIIKDAATLHSIQTTWTDEEQVRDARQRLAALKY
;
A
#
# COMPACT_ATOMS: atom_id res chain seq x y z
N ASN A 1 -7.68 -24.66 1.17
CA ASN A 1 -9.07 -24.33 1.56
C ASN A 1 -9.94 -25.56 1.88
N GLY A 2 -9.83 -26.68 1.16
CA GLY A 2 -10.68 -27.85 1.39
C GLY A 2 -10.61 -28.47 2.79
N GLU A 3 -9.50 -28.39 3.48
CA GLU A 3 -9.34 -28.91 4.84
C GLU A 3 -10.02 -28.00 5.86
N TYR A 4 -9.95 -26.68 5.70
CA TYR A 4 -10.62 -25.74 6.59
C TYR A 4 -12.15 -25.79 6.43
N GLU A 5 -12.68 -26.00 5.25
CA GLU A 5 -14.12 -26.22 5.04
C GLU A 5 -14.61 -27.50 5.73
N LYS A 6 -13.84 -28.59 5.68
CA LYS A 6 -14.14 -29.83 6.42
C LYS A 6 -14.08 -29.62 7.93
N ALA A 7 -13.05 -28.94 8.41
CA ALA A 7 -12.88 -28.60 9.81
C ALA A 7 -14.03 -27.73 10.32
N LYS A 8 -14.41 -26.68 9.58
CA LYS A 8 -15.55 -25.83 9.87
C LYS A 8 -16.84 -26.63 10.05
N THR A 9 -17.11 -27.55 9.13
CA THR A 9 -18.31 -28.41 9.18
C THR A 9 -18.30 -29.34 10.40
N ALA A 10 -17.13 -29.91 10.74
CA ALA A 10 -16.98 -30.79 11.88
C ALA A 10 -17.15 -30.04 13.22
N PHE A 11 -16.43 -28.93 13.38
CA PHE A 11 -16.48 -28.14 14.62
C PHE A 11 -17.82 -27.42 14.84
N ALA A 12 -18.55 -27.06 13.78
CA ALA A 12 -19.92 -26.60 13.91
C ALA A 12 -20.84 -27.56 14.66
N LYS A 13 -20.62 -28.89 14.52
CA LYS A 13 -21.38 -29.89 15.26
C LYS A 13 -20.95 -29.94 16.74
N PHE A 14 -19.64 -29.86 17.01
CA PHE A 14 -19.13 -29.89 18.38
C PHE A 14 -19.55 -28.63 19.16
N ILE A 15 -19.57 -27.45 18.51
CA ILE A 15 -20.06 -26.22 19.13
C ILE A 15 -21.52 -26.30 19.53
N ARG A 16 -22.39 -26.97 18.74
CA ARG A 16 -23.80 -27.19 19.12
C ARG A 16 -23.95 -28.02 20.39
N GLN A 17 -23.04 -29.02 20.62
CA GLN A 17 -23.05 -29.86 21.79
C GLN A 17 -22.39 -29.20 23.01
N SER A 18 -21.33 -28.40 22.76
CA SER A 18 -20.53 -27.78 23.81
C SER A 18 -20.19 -26.32 23.44
N PRO A 19 -21.17 -25.40 23.49
CA PRO A 19 -21.01 -24.01 22.97
C PRO A 19 -19.92 -23.20 23.68
N ASN A 20 -19.54 -23.60 24.87
CA ASN A 20 -18.59 -22.91 25.72
C ASN A 20 -17.20 -23.60 25.79
N ASN A 21 -16.97 -24.66 25.03
CA ASN A 21 -15.68 -25.32 25.00
C ASN A 21 -14.66 -24.42 24.28
N ALA A 22 -13.56 -24.07 24.95
CA ALA A 22 -12.56 -23.13 24.44
C ALA A 22 -11.85 -23.65 23.19
N GLU A 23 -11.48 -24.93 23.21
CA GLU A 23 -10.78 -25.59 22.10
C GLU A 23 -11.68 -25.69 20.85
N TYR A 24 -12.95 -26.06 21.00
CA TYR A 24 -13.88 -26.13 19.89
C TYR A 24 -14.17 -24.73 19.29
N ASN A 25 -14.29 -23.70 20.13
CA ASN A 25 -14.44 -22.32 19.68
C ASN A 25 -13.19 -21.85 18.93
N TYR A 26 -12.00 -22.23 19.38
CA TYR A 26 -10.76 -21.92 18.67
C TYR A 26 -10.72 -22.54 17.27
N TYR A 27 -10.87 -23.88 17.17
CA TYR A 27 -10.79 -24.54 15.87
C TYR A 27 -11.90 -24.11 14.92
N TYR A 28 -13.10 -23.88 15.43
CA TYR A 28 -14.20 -23.35 14.62
C TYR A 28 -13.93 -21.92 14.17
N GLY A 29 -13.51 -21.06 15.08
CA GLY A 29 -13.14 -19.69 14.78
C GLY A 29 -11.98 -19.57 13.77
N ALA A 30 -10.93 -20.36 13.95
CA ALA A 30 -9.82 -20.43 13.01
C ALA A 30 -10.28 -20.91 11.62
N SER A 31 -11.13 -21.94 11.56
CA SER A 31 -11.68 -22.43 10.29
C SER A 31 -12.57 -21.40 9.58
N LEU A 32 -13.35 -20.64 10.35
CA LEU A 32 -14.15 -19.53 9.82
C LEU A 32 -13.26 -18.41 9.25
N TYR A 33 -12.18 -18.07 9.96
CA TYR A 33 -11.20 -17.10 9.50
C TYR A 33 -10.59 -17.52 8.15
N GLU A 34 -10.06 -18.71 8.07
CA GLU A 34 -9.40 -19.25 6.87
C GLU A 34 -10.36 -19.47 5.68
N THR A 35 -11.67 -19.51 5.94
CA THR A 35 -12.73 -19.59 4.91
C THR A 35 -13.38 -18.23 4.61
N GLY A 36 -12.87 -17.13 5.18
CA GLY A 36 -13.29 -15.76 4.88
C GLY A 36 -14.53 -15.29 5.65
N GLU A 37 -15.01 -16.02 6.66
CA GLU A 37 -16.17 -15.62 7.48
C GLU A 37 -15.72 -14.84 8.73
N LEU A 38 -15.08 -13.71 8.50
CA LEU A 38 -14.34 -12.91 9.49
C LEU A 38 -15.17 -12.53 10.73
N ASP A 39 -16.38 -11.98 10.54
CA ASP A 39 -17.22 -11.52 11.65
C ASP A 39 -17.65 -12.68 12.56
N LYS A 40 -17.98 -13.83 11.98
CA LYS A 40 -18.32 -15.03 12.77
C LYS A 40 -17.10 -15.60 13.46
N SER A 41 -15.96 -15.62 12.77
CA SER A 41 -14.67 -16.05 13.32
C SER A 41 -14.37 -15.30 14.62
N LEU A 42 -14.46 -13.98 14.60
CA LEU A 42 -14.12 -13.12 15.73
C LEU A 42 -14.90 -13.52 16.99
N SER A 43 -16.22 -13.73 16.89
CA SER A 43 -17.05 -14.08 18.04
C SER A 43 -16.64 -15.41 18.72
N HIS A 44 -16.20 -16.39 17.92
CA HIS A 44 -15.73 -17.68 18.44
C HIS A 44 -14.32 -17.61 19.02
N LEU A 45 -13.43 -16.89 18.37
CA LEU A 45 -12.06 -16.66 18.85
C LEU A 45 -12.06 -15.88 20.18
N GLU A 46 -12.90 -14.85 20.32
CA GLU A 46 -13.06 -14.11 21.59
C GLU A 46 -13.57 -15.00 22.73
N LYS A 47 -14.54 -15.89 22.46
CA LYS A 47 -15.02 -16.86 23.45
C LYS A 47 -13.90 -17.82 23.91
N SER A 48 -13.05 -18.21 22.97
CA SER A 48 -11.90 -19.08 23.25
C SER A 48 -10.84 -18.34 24.07
N ALA A 49 -10.49 -17.11 23.70
CA ALA A 49 -9.51 -16.28 24.40
C ALA A 49 -9.94 -15.93 25.82
N LYS A 50 -11.23 -15.64 26.06
CA LYS A 50 -11.80 -15.40 27.40
C LYS A 50 -11.61 -16.61 28.36
N ARG A 51 -11.30 -17.78 27.82
CA ARG A 51 -10.98 -19.01 28.58
C ARG A 51 -9.49 -19.34 28.52
N ASN A 52 -8.67 -18.35 28.14
CA ASN A 52 -7.21 -18.44 28.07
C ASN A 52 -6.71 -19.57 27.13
N TYR A 53 -7.44 -19.88 26.05
CA TYR A 53 -6.95 -20.77 25.01
C TYR A 53 -5.98 -19.99 24.10
N ILE A 54 -4.70 -20.26 24.28
CA ILE A 54 -3.64 -19.42 23.77
C ILE A 54 -3.59 -19.30 22.23
N GLY A 55 -3.95 -20.38 21.52
CA GLY A 55 -4.01 -20.35 20.06
C GLY A 55 -4.97 -19.31 19.50
N ALA A 56 -6.00 -18.91 20.28
CA ALA A 56 -6.98 -17.91 19.86
C ALA A 56 -6.36 -16.51 19.73
N PHE A 57 -5.39 -16.14 20.55
CA PHE A 57 -4.80 -14.80 20.56
C PHE A 57 -4.10 -14.45 19.24
N ARG A 58 -3.34 -15.39 18.65
CA ARG A 58 -2.73 -15.16 17.33
C ARG A 58 -3.77 -14.95 16.24
N TYR A 59 -4.83 -15.77 16.22
CA TYR A 59 -5.92 -15.60 15.23
C TYR A 59 -6.75 -14.35 15.49
N LEU A 60 -6.95 -13.95 16.75
CA LEU A 60 -7.55 -12.64 17.07
C LEU A 60 -6.69 -11.49 16.55
N GLY A 61 -5.38 -11.58 16.73
CA GLY A 61 -4.46 -10.60 16.17
C GLY A 61 -4.63 -10.45 14.66
N LYS A 62 -4.70 -11.56 13.92
CA LYS A 62 -4.97 -11.53 12.47
C LYS A 62 -6.35 -10.96 12.15
N ALA A 63 -7.40 -11.43 12.81
CA ALA A 63 -8.77 -11.01 12.56
C ALA A 63 -8.99 -9.51 12.85
N TYR A 64 -8.44 -9.00 13.95
CA TYR A 64 -8.48 -7.58 14.26
C TYR A 64 -7.68 -6.74 13.26
N ALA A 65 -6.52 -7.21 12.79
CA ALA A 65 -5.75 -6.53 11.76
C ALA A 65 -6.53 -6.40 10.44
N ASP A 66 -7.23 -7.46 10.01
CA ASP A 66 -8.07 -7.45 8.81
C ASP A 66 -9.29 -6.52 8.96
N LEU A 67 -9.73 -6.27 10.19
CA LEU A 67 -10.78 -5.30 10.51
C LEU A 67 -10.24 -3.87 10.72
N TYR A 68 -8.95 -3.64 10.54
CA TYR A 68 -8.27 -2.36 10.82
C TYR A 68 -8.34 -1.92 12.30
N ARG A 69 -8.54 -2.88 13.21
CA ARG A 69 -8.49 -2.71 14.66
C ARG A 69 -7.08 -3.02 15.15
N PHE A 70 -6.14 -2.15 14.77
CA PHE A 70 -4.71 -2.44 14.91
C PHE A 70 -4.22 -2.46 16.36
N ASP A 71 -4.78 -1.64 17.24
CA ASP A 71 -4.36 -1.63 18.66
C ASP A 71 -4.74 -2.97 19.33
N GLU A 72 -5.95 -3.48 19.10
CA GLU A 72 -6.36 -4.79 19.60
C GLU A 72 -5.58 -5.93 18.92
N ALA A 73 -5.24 -5.77 17.65
CA ALA A 73 -4.43 -6.76 16.95
C ALA A 73 -3.03 -6.89 17.60
N VAL A 74 -2.37 -5.77 17.89
CA VAL A 74 -1.06 -5.73 18.55
C VAL A 74 -1.14 -6.34 19.94
N GLU A 75 -2.12 -5.96 20.78
CA GLU A 75 -2.32 -6.50 22.12
C GLU A 75 -2.45 -8.04 22.13
N ASN A 76 -3.22 -8.58 21.17
CA ASN A 76 -3.41 -10.02 21.07
C ASN A 76 -2.13 -10.74 20.62
N TYR A 77 -1.34 -10.18 19.70
CA TYR A 77 -0.04 -10.75 19.33
C TYR A 77 0.95 -10.70 20.49
N GLU A 78 1.01 -9.61 21.24
CA GLU A 78 1.87 -9.46 22.41
C GLU A 78 1.52 -10.52 23.47
N THR A 79 0.23 -10.70 23.78
CA THR A 79 -0.24 -11.75 24.71
C THR A 79 0.18 -13.14 24.23
N HIS A 80 0.10 -13.43 22.95
CA HIS A 80 0.53 -14.69 22.38
C HIS A 80 2.04 -14.93 22.54
N ILE A 81 2.85 -13.91 22.25
CA ILE A 81 4.31 -13.97 22.36
C ILE A 81 4.75 -14.12 23.84
N GLU A 82 4.14 -13.38 24.75
CA GLU A 82 4.40 -13.52 26.20
C GLU A 82 4.23 -14.96 26.64
N TRP A 83 3.11 -15.60 26.26
CA TRP A 83 2.86 -17.00 26.59
C TRP A 83 3.90 -17.95 25.96
N LEU A 84 4.30 -17.73 24.70
CA LEU A 84 5.35 -18.54 24.05
C LEU A 84 6.65 -18.45 24.84
N ASN A 85 7.04 -17.23 25.26
CA ASN A 85 8.23 -16.98 26.07
C ASN A 85 8.17 -17.69 27.44
N GLU A 86 7.03 -17.59 28.14
CA GLU A 86 6.84 -18.30 29.43
C GLU A 86 6.95 -19.82 29.30
N LYS A 87 6.61 -20.38 28.15
CA LYS A 87 6.69 -21.81 27.86
C LYS A 87 7.99 -22.22 27.17
N ASN A 88 8.96 -21.31 27.04
CA ASN A 88 10.22 -21.51 26.31
C ASN A 88 9.99 -22.10 24.91
N ARG A 89 8.98 -21.59 24.19
CA ARG A 89 8.68 -21.92 22.80
C ARG A 89 9.25 -20.89 21.85
N ASP A 90 9.43 -21.29 20.61
CA ASP A 90 9.89 -20.41 19.54
C ASP A 90 8.91 -19.26 19.29
N THR A 91 9.43 -18.01 19.26
CA THR A 91 8.67 -16.78 19.06
C THR A 91 8.95 -16.13 17.70
N GLU A 92 9.95 -16.60 16.95
CA GLU A 92 10.47 -15.93 15.75
C GLU A 92 9.36 -15.57 14.76
N GLN A 93 8.49 -16.51 14.44
CA GLN A 93 7.40 -16.26 13.50
C GLN A 93 6.38 -15.25 14.05
N ALA A 94 6.00 -15.34 15.32
CA ALA A 94 5.03 -14.42 15.92
C ALA A 94 5.60 -13.01 16.07
N GLU A 95 6.89 -12.88 16.38
CA GLU A 95 7.58 -11.60 16.44
C GLU A 95 7.71 -10.95 15.07
N ALA A 96 8.00 -11.73 14.01
CA ALA A 96 8.00 -11.24 12.64
C ALA A 96 6.62 -10.71 12.22
N GLU A 97 5.55 -11.48 12.49
CA GLU A 97 4.16 -11.06 12.22
C GLU A 97 3.79 -9.78 12.99
N LEU A 98 4.19 -9.67 14.26
CA LEU A 98 3.97 -8.46 15.06
C LEU A 98 4.76 -7.26 14.53
N SER A 99 5.98 -7.46 14.06
CA SER A 99 6.80 -6.40 13.47
C SER A 99 6.11 -5.80 12.23
N GLU A 100 5.62 -6.65 11.32
CA GLU A 100 4.86 -6.22 10.14
C GLU A 100 3.55 -5.50 10.54
N LEU A 101 2.83 -6.04 11.52
CA LEU A 101 1.62 -5.42 12.04
C LEU A 101 1.89 -4.01 12.61
N ARG A 102 2.99 -3.83 13.33
CA ARG A 102 3.38 -2.52 13.87
C ARG A 102 3.72 -1.51 12.79
N LYS A 103 4.31 -1.95 11.64
CA LYS A 103 4.51 -1.08 10.48
C LYS A 103 3.15 -0.60 9.93
N LYS A 104 2.21 -1.53 9.70
CA LYS A 104 0.85 -1.19 9.24
C LYS A 104 0.13 -0.25 10.20
N THR A 105 0.24 -0.50 11.51
CA THR A 105 -0.35 0.35 12.54
C THR A 105 0.17 1.79 12.46
N ARG A 106 1.47 1.98 12.30
CA ARG A 106 2.05 3.33 12.15
C ARG A 106 1.54 4.04 10.91
N MET A 107 1.44 3.34 9.78
CA MET A 107 0.93 3.91 8.53
C MET A 107 -0.56 4.26 8.65
N PHE A 108 -1.35 3.40 9.29
CA PHE A 108 -2.76 3.66 9.55
C PHE A 108 -2.99 4.85 10.50
N LYS A 109 -2.14 5.00 11.52
CA LYS A 109 -2.19 6.17 12.42
C LYS A 109 -1.77 7.49 11.74
N SER A 110 -1.17 7.42 10.55
CA SER A 110 -0.71 8.57 9.75
C SER A 110 -1.34 8.63 8.36
N VAL A 111 -2.58 8.14 8.21
CA VAL A 111 -3.32 8.22 6.94
C VAL A 111 -3.41 9.67 6.47
N GLU A 112 -3.04 9.91 5.22
CA GLU A 112 -3.09 11.25 4.64
C GLU A 112 -4.53 11.64 4.28
N LYS A 113 -4.88 12.88 4.65
CA LYS A 113 -6.11 13.53 4.18
C LYS A 113 -5.88 14.05 2.78
N VAL A 114 -6.37 13.33 1.79
CA VAL A 114 -6.25 13.71 0.38
C VAL A 114 -7.61 13.62 -0.28
N ALA A 115 -8.01 14.63 -1.03
CA ALA A 115 -9.26 14.61 -1.79
C ALA A 115 -9.08 13.80 -3.07
N VAL A 116 -9.63 12.59 -3.10
CA VAL A 116 -9.68 11.76 -4.32
C VAL A 116 -10.93 12.12 -5.10
N ILE A 117 -10.75 12.68 -6.30
CA ILE A 117 -11.84 13.32 -7.05
C ILE A 117 -12.45 12.43 -8.14
N ASP A 118 -11.72 11.43 -8.60
CA ASP A 118 -12.16 10.49 -9.63
C ASP A 118 -11.47 9.13 -9.46
N SER A 119 -12.11 8.07 -9.95
CA SER A 119 -11.52 6.74 -10.03
C SER A 119 -12.13 5.95 -11.18
N PHE A 120 -11.31 5.13 -11.84
CA PHE A 120 -11.75 4.27 -12.92
C PHE A 120 -10.84 3.05 -13.08
N VAL A 121 -11.40 1.96 -13.61
CA VAL A 121 -10.69 0.69 -13.81
C VAL A 121 -10.29 0.54 -15.27
N ILE A 122 -9.04 0.13 -15.49
CA ILE A 122 -8.48 -0.13 -16.82
C ILE A 122 -7.65 -1.42 -16.84
N ALA A 123 -7.33 -1.90 -18.03
CA ALA A 123 -6.37 -2.99 -18.19
C ALA A 123 -4.96 -2.53 -17.72
N LYS A 124 -4.27 -3.38 -16.98
CA LYS A 124 -2.96 -3.07 -16.39
C LYS A 124 -1.91 -2.64 -17.43
N ASN A 125 -1.91 -3.25 -18.61
CA ASN A 125 -0.99 -2.88 -19.70
C ASN A 125 -1.27 -1.49 -20.30
N LYS A 126 -2.40 -0.86 -19.95
CA LYS A 126 -2.79 0.47 -20.38
C LYS A 126 -2.67 1.54 -19.28
N LEU A 127 -2.08 1.19 -18.14
CA LEU A 127 -2.05 2.10 -16.99
C LEU A 127 -1.47 3.50 -17.31
N LEU A 128 -0.46 3.59 -18.19
CA LEU A 128 0.14 4.88 -18.56
C LEU A 128 -0.79 5.77 -19.42
N GLU A 129 -1.77 5.20 -20.13
CA GLU A 129 -2.76 5.96 -20.91
C GLU A 129 -3.69 6.80 -20.01
N ALA A 130 -3.77 6.46 -18.72
CA ALA A 130 -4.60 7.16 -17.73
C ALA A 130 -4.02 8.51 -17.28
N TYR A 131 -2.71 8.71 -17.43
CA TYR A 131 -2.01 9.87 -16.92
C TYR A 131 -2.12 11.04 -17.90
N LYS A 132 -2.96 12.02 -17.58
CA LYS A 132 -3.18 13.24 -18.36
C LYS A 132 -2.36 14.40 -17.80
N ILE A 133 -1.07 14.14 -17.56
CA ILE A 133 -0.15 15.16 -17.05
C ILE A 133 0.26 16.15 -18.14
N SER A 134 0.47 17.40 -17.76
CA SER A 134 0.99 18.44 -18.64
C SER A 134 2.45 18.14 -19.05
N THR A 135 2.87 18.69 -20.18
CA THR A 135 4.25 18.54 -20.65
C THR A 135 5.27 19.16 -19.69
N THR A 136 4.86 20.14 -18.88
CA THR A 136 5.69 20.76 -17.84
C THR A 136 6.06 19.79 -16.72
N SER A 137 5.24 18.79 -16.49
CA SER A 137 5.51 17.71 -15.52
C SER A 137 6.35 16.56 -16.10
N GLY A 138 6.79 16.69 -17.36
CA GLY A 138 7.51 15.63 -18.08
C GLY A 138 6.57 14.60 -18.72
N LYS A 139 7.12 13.46 -19.06
CA LYS A 139 6.37 12.36 -19.65
C LYS A 139 6.82 11.02 -19.10
N VAL A 140 5.89 10.07 -19.03
CA VAL A 140 6.14 8.68 -18.66
C VAL A 140 5.74 7.77 -19.82
N GLN A 141 6.59 6.81 -20.14
CA GLN A 141 6.34 5.82 -21.18
C GLN A 141 6.90 4.45 -20.79
N TRP A 142 6.42 3.39 -21.41
CA TRP A 142 7.02 2.08 -21.25
C TRP A 142 8.42 2.06 -21.85
N ASN A 143 9.32 1.25 -21.28
CA ASN A 143 10.57 0.89 -21.93
C ASN A 143 10.30 -0.06 -23.12
N ASP A 144 11.31 -0.27 -23.95
CA ASP A 144 11.19 -1.09 -25.17
C ASP A 144 10.76 -2.54 -24.89
N ASN A 145 11.01 -3.06 -23.69
CA ASN A 145 10.64 -4.41 -23.26
C ASN A 145 9.22 -4.48 -22.63
N GLY A 146 8.59 -3.34 -22.38
CA GLY A 146 7.25 -3.26 -21.80
C GLY A 146 7.13 -3.72 -20.34
N ASN A 147 8.25 -3.85 -19.60
CA ASN A 147 8.29 -4.31 -18.23
C ASN A 147 8.75 -3.24 -17.22
N GLY A 148 9.31 -2.14 -17.71
CA GLY A 148 9.72 -0.98 -16.93
C GLY A 148 9.25 0.31 -17.57
N THR A 149 9.37 1.42 -16.84
CA THR A 149 8.96 2.73 -17.31
C THR A 149 10.14 3.69 -17.43
N ILE A 150 10.00 4.69 -18.28
CA ILE A 150 10.94 5.79 -18.50
C ILE A 150 10.20 7.06 -18.19
N TYR A 151 10.70 7.83 -17.21
CA TYR A 151 10.34 9.22 -17.01
C TYR A 151 11.35 10.12 -17.73
N GLU A 152 10.88 11.11 -18.47
CA GLU A 152 11.69 12.14 -19.10
C GLU A 152 11.16 13.51 -18.67
N ASN A 153 12.05 14.40 -18.21
CA ASN A 153 11.67 15.74 -17.76
C ASN A 153 11.19 16.65 -18.92
N GLU A 154 10.57 17.79 -18.56
CA GLU A 154 10.05 18.77 -19.52
C GLU A 154 11.06 19.17 -20.59
N MET A 155 12.30 19.44 -20.18
CA MET A 155 13.36 19.88 -21.10
C MET A 155 13.89 18.76 -22.01
N GLY A 156 13.52 17.51 -21.77
CA GLY A 156 13.99 16.35 -22.52
C GLY A 156 15.50 16.12 -22.42
N ASN A 157 16.13 16.61 -21.35
CA ASN A 157 17.56 16.50 -21.12
C ASN A 157 17.97 15.55 -20.01
N LYS A 158 17.02 15.08 -19.21
CA LYS A 158 17.22 14.09 -18.14
C LYS A 158 16.12 13.05 -18.18
N ARG A 159 16.48 11.78 -18.00
CA ARG A 159 15.52 10.71 -17.82
C ARG A 159 15.93 9.77 -16.70
N ILE A 160 14.93 9.19 -16.06
CA ILE A 160 15.08 8.11 -15.08
C ILE A 160 14.30 6.93 -15.63
N LEU A 161 14.93 5.76 -15.67
CA LEU A 161 14.36 4.59 -16.33
C LEU A 161 14.54 3.34 -15.48
N SER A 162 13.58 2.42 -15.62
CA SER A 162 13.63 1.10 -14.99
C SER A 162 14.02 0.06 -16.03
N GLU A 163 15.03 -0.75 -15.73
CA GLU A 163 15.46 -1.87 -16.57
C GLU A 163 15.73 -3.11 -15.74
N MET A 164 15.53 -4.27 -16.35
CA MET A 164 15.85 -5.55 -15.73
C MET A 164 17.36 -5.79 -15.72
N LYS A 165 17.91 -6.05 -14.55
CA LYS A 165 19.29 -6.50 -14.34
C LYS A 165 19.30 -7.65 -13.34
N ASP A 166 19.91 -8.76 -13.67
CA ASP A 166 20.05 -9.93 -12.80
C ASP A 166 18.72 -10.39 -12.15
N SER A 167 17.63 -10.36 -12.95
CA SER A 167 16.26 -10.72 -12.56
C SER A 167 15.55 -9.71 -11.63
N LEU A 168 16.13 -8.55 -11.37
CA LEU A 168 15.51 -7.46 -10.61
C LEU A 168 15.35 -6.22 -11.50
N MET A 169 14.25 -5.52 -11.31
CA MET A 169 14.06 -4.18 -11.90
C MET A 169 14.88 -3.17 -11.12
N GLN A 170 15.70 -2.38 -11.82
CA GLN A 170 16.59 -1.38 -11.22
C GLN A 170 16.43 -0.03 -11.91
N LEU A 171 16.66 1.06 -11.17
CA LEU A 171 16.61 2.44 -11.65
C LEU A 171 17.96 2.92 -12.15
N TYR A 172 17.92 3.61 -13.28
CA TYR A 172 19.06 4.28 -13.92
C TYR A 172 18.70 5.72 -14.22
N THR A 173 19.70 6.59 -14.21
CA THR A 173 19.58 7.96 -14.73
C THR A 173 20.42 8.14 -15.99
N GLN A 174 19.95 8.97 -16.88
CA GLN A 174 20.70 9.41 -18.08
C GLN A 174 20.48 10.89 -18.31
N GLU A 175 21.54 11.55 -18.79
CA GLU A 175 21.48 12.92 -19.27
C GLU A 175 21.64 12.94 -20.79
N ARG A 176 21.03 13.92 -21.43
CA ARG A 176 21.12 14.11 -22.88
C ARG A 176 22.38 14.89 -23.21
N LEU A 177 23.20 14.31 -24.09
CA LEU A 177 24.38 14.92 -24.68
C LEU A 177 24.07 15.44 -26.08
N LEU A 178 25.03 16.09 -26.74
CA LEU A 178 24.85 16.60 -28.10
C LEU A 178 24.48 15.54 -29.11
N ASP A 179 25.04 14.33 -28.95
CA ASP A 179 24.90 13.20 -29.88
C ASP A 179 23.83 12.16 -29.45
N GLY A 180 23.04 12.46 -28.40
CA GLY A 180 22.00 11.54 -27.90
C GLY A 180 22.02 11.39 -26.40
N TRP A 181 21.47 10.27 -25.91
CA TRP A 181 21.51 9.94 -24.48
C TRP A 181 22.89 9.43 -24.07
N GLY A 182 23.43 9.99 -22.99
CA GLY A 182 24.69 9.57 -22.39
C GLY A 182 24.65 8.17 -21.77
N GLU A 183 25.67 7.83 -21.03
CA GLU A 183 25.78 6.56 -20.31
C GLU A 183 24.64 6.41 -19.28
N LYS A 184 24.12 5.19 -19.11
CA LYS A 184 23.20 4.85 -18.03
C LYS A 184 23.98 4.68 -16.73
N LEU A 185 23.65 5.50 -15.77
CA LEU A 185 24.22 5.43 -14.43
C LEU A 185 23.20 4.81 -13.47
N ALA A 186 23.57 3.71 -12.83
CA ALA A 186 22.71 3.06 -11.83
C ALA A 186 22.51 3.99 -10.63
N ILE A 187 21.29 4.03 -10.12
CA ILE A 187 20.97 4.77 -8.88
C ILE A 187 21.19 3.80 -7.71
N GLU A 188 22.45 3.57 -7.35
CA GLU A 188 22.87 2.53 -6.40
C GLU A 188 22.17 2.65 -5.04
N SER A 189 21.90 3.87 -4.55
CA SER A 189 21.23 4.11 -3.27
C SER A 189 19.77 3.64 -3.24
N LEU A 190 19.17 3.34 -4.39
CA LEU A 190 17.78 2.87 -4.51
C LEU A 190 17.70 1.43 -5.03
N ASN A 191 18.76 0.93 -5.65
CA ASN A 191 18.83 -0.40 -6.25
C ASN A 191 19.35 -1.43 -5.24
N GLU A 192 18.52 -1.72 -4.24
CA GLU A 192 18.78 -2.78 -3.25
C GLU A 192 18.43 -4.17 -3.83
N GLU A 193 18.37 -5.21 -2.99
CA GLU A 193 17.96 -6.57 -3.40
C GLU A 193 16.44 -6.69 -3.58
N CYS A 194 15.85 -5.77 -4.35
CA CYS A 194 14.41 -5.68 -4.60
C CYS A 194 14.13 -5.11 -6.00
N ASN A 195 12.88 -5.18 -6.43
CA ASN A 195 12.45 -4.51 -7.64
C ASN A 195 12.13 -3.05 -7.37
N VAL A 196 12.64 -2.17 -8.23
CA VAL A 196 12.34 -0.73 -8.22
C VAL A 196 11.91 -0.29 -9.62
N ASN A 197 10.73 0.35 -9.72
CA ASN A 197 10.09 0.67 -11.00
C ASN A 197 9.25 1.96 -10.89
N PHE A 198 8.66 2.40 -11.99
CA PHE A 198 7.74 3.52 -12.05
C PHE A 198 8.27 4.84 -11.48
N PRO A 199 9.48 5.29 -11.91
CA PRO A 199 10.02 6.56 -11.45
C PRO A 199 9.22 7.75 -11.96
N PHE A 200 9.03 8.76 -11.10
CA PHE A 200 8.47 10.06 -11.45
C PHE A 200 9.19 11.16 -10.68
N LEU A 201 9.89 12.04 -11.40
CA LEU A 201 10.61 13.17 -10.83
C LEU A 201 9.71 14.40 -10.83
N MET A 202 9.60 15.07 -9.69
CA MET A 202 8.85 16.33 -9.58
C MET A 202 9.53 17.47 -10.31
N GLY A 203 8.77 18.56 -10.57
CA GLY A 203 9.26 19.75 -11.24
C GLY A 203 10.43 20.46 -10.52
N ASP A 204 10.63 20.20 -9.22
CA ASP A 204 11.78 20.69 -8.45
C ASP A 204 13.12 20.02 -8.87
N GLY A 205 13.06 18.99 -9.70
CA GLY A 205 14.22 18.24 -10.19
C GLY A 205 14.96 17.39 -9.15
N THR A 206 14.46 17.32 -7.91
CA THR A 206 15.10 16.64 -6.78
C THR A 206 14.21 15.58 -6.12
N THR A 207 12.91 15.82 -6.02
CA THR A 207 11.96 14.90 -5.38
C THR A 207 11.57 13.81 -6.37
N LEU A 208 11.91 12.55 -6.04
CA LEU A 208 11.64 11.36 -6.84
C LEU A 208 10.65 10.45 -6.14
N TYR A 209 9.55 10.14 -6.82
CA TYR A 209 8.65 9.05 -6.48
C TYR A 209 8.97 7.82 -7.32
N TYR A 210 8.84 6.63 -6.74
CA TYR A 210 9.02 5.36 -7.44
C TYR A 210 8.31 4.24 -6.68
N ALA A 211 8.09 3.10 -7.32
CA ALA A 211 7.54 1.92 -6.67
C ALA A 211 8.63 0.89 -6.38
N SER A 212 8.55 0.26 -5.21
CA SER A 212 9.46 -0.81 -4.77
C SER A 212 8.70 -1.92 -4.04
N ASP A 213 9.16 -3.15 -4.17
CA ASP A 213 8.70 -4.31 -3.40
C ASP A 213 9.68 -4.71 -2.26
N GLY A 214 10.59 -3.78 -1.92
CA GLY A 214 11.63 -3.98 -0.92
C GLY A 214 11.17 -3.80 0.52
N GLU A 215 12.14 -3.58 1.40
CA GLU A 215 11.87 -3.39 2.83
C GLU A 215 10.94 -2.20 3.10
N GLY A 216 10.00 -2.38 4.01
CA GLY A 216 9.08 -1.33 4.44
C GLY A 216 7.81 -1.20 3.60
N THR A 217 7.55 -2.14 2.68
CA THR A 217 6.28 -2.22 1.96
C THR A 217 5.15 -2.79 2.83
N LEU A 218 3.92 -2.46 2.47
CA LEU A 218 2.69 -3.03 3.05
C LEU A 218 2.24 -4.29 2.30
N GLY A 219 2.45 -4.30 1.00
CA GLY A 219 2.00 -5.34 0.09
C GLY A 219 3.10 -5.81 -0.85
N GLY A 220 2.84 -5.74 -2.15
CA GLY A 220 3.83 -5.95 -3.20
C GLY A 220 4.63 -4.67 -3.46
N TYR A 221 4.43 -4.07 -4.63
CA TYR A 221 4.95 -2.73 -4.89
C TYR A 221 4.24 -1.69 -4.02
N ASP A 222 5.01 -0.89 -3.30
CA ASP A 222 4.56 0.33 -2.64
C ASP A 222 5.26 1.55 -3.25
N ILE A 223 4.61 2.71 -3.18
CA ILE A 223 5.17 3.99 -3.62
C ILE A 223 6.04 4.58 -2.52
N PHE A 224 7.26 4.92 -2.88
CA PHE A 224 8.24 5.59 -2.02
C PHE A 224 8.56 6.98 -2.57
N VAL A 225 9.02 7.85 -1.69
CA VAL A 225 9.54 9.17 -2.03
C VAL A 225 10.93 9.36 -1.45
N THR A 226 11.79 9.99 -2.23
CA THR A 226 13.15 10.38 -1.80
C THR A 226 13.50 11.74 -2.42
N ARG A 227 14.61 12.31 -1.99
CA ARG A 227 15.17 13.54 -2.56
C ARG A 227 16.63 13.36 -2.92
N TYR A 228 17.02 13.94 -4.04
CA TYR A 228 18.41 13.97 -4.44
C TYR A 228 19.17 14.99 -3.60
N ASP A 229 20.28 14.55 -3.04
CA ASP A 229 21.26 15.38 -2.33
C ASP A 229 22.41 15.70 -3.27
N SER A 230 22.53 16.97 -3.63
CA SER A 230 23.58 17.44 -4.55
C SER A 230 24.97 17.57 -3.88
N GLU A 231 25.04 17.56 -2.56
CA GLU A 231 26.33 17.59 -1.84
C GLU A 231 26.99 16.22 -1.89
N ASP A 232 26.21 15.17 -1.63
CA ASP A 232 26.68 13.79 -1.63
C ASP A 232 26.50 13.09 -3.00
N ASN A 233 25.84 13.74 -3.97
CA ASN A 233 25.48 13.18 -5.28
C ASN A 233 24.72 11.83 -5.19
N THR A 234 23.80 11.73 -4.26
CA THR A 234 23.01 10.52 -4.02
C THR A 234 21.57 10.85 -3.64
N TYR A 235 20.67 9.87 -3.70
CA TYR A 235 19.35 10.02 -3.12
C TYR A 235 19.37 9.71 -1.63
N LEU A 236 18.66 10.50 -0.84
CA LEU A 236 18.45 10.29 0.58
C LEU A 236 17.69 8.99 0.84
N ARG A 237 17.70 8.52 2.09
CA ARG A 237 16.95 7.33 2.49
C ARG A 237 15.47 7.50 2.13
N PRO A 238 14.88 6.59 1.34
CA PRO A 238 13.50 6.68 0.93
C PRO A 238 12.52 6.52 2.08
N SER A 239 11.35 7.12 1.93
CA SER A 239 10.21 6.97 2.84
C SER A 239 9.02 6.40 2.09
N ASN A 240 8.37 5.38 2.64
CA ASN A 240 7.07 4.90 2.16
C ASN A 240 6.04 6.03 2.35
N ILE A 241 5.29 6.39 1.30
CA ILE A 241 4.36 7.53 1.39
C ILE A 241 3.11 7.22 2.23
N GLY A 242 2.84 5.94 2.49
CA GLY A 242 1.77 5.48 3.36
C GLY A 242 0.39 5.48 2.74
N MET A 243 -0.61 5.30 3.59
CA MET A 243 -2.01 5.26 3.19
C MET A 243 -2.56 6.68 2.95
N PRO A 244 -3.48 6.86 1.99
CA PRO A 244 -4.20 5.85 1.22
C PRO A 244 -3.48 5.39 -0.07
N PHE A 245 -2.34 5.95 -0.40
CA PHE A 245 -1.63 5.64 -1.66
C PHE A 245 -1.18 4.18 -1.69
N ASN A 246 -0.54 3.73 -0.61
CA ASN A 246 -0.08 2.35 -0.46
C ASN A 246 -1.10 1.48 0.26
N SER A 247 -1.12 0.18 -0.09
CA SER A 247 -2.08 -0.81 0.37
C SER A 247 -1.44 -2.20 0.54
N ASN A 248 -2.24 -3.21 0.87
CA ASN A 248 -1.78 -4.61 0.90
C ASN A 248 -1.63 -5.24 -0.50
N ALA A 249 -1.88 -4.47 -1.56
CA ALA A 249 -1.76 -4.91 -2.96
C ALA A 249 -0.51 -4.31 -3.61
N ASN A 250 -0.49 -4.20 -4.93
CA ASN A 250 0.56 -3.46 -5.60
C ASN A 250 0.09 -2.04 -5.91
N ASP A 251 0.90 -1.08 -5.55
CA ASP A 251 0.69 0.34 -5.81
C ASP A 251 1.85 0.82 -6.70
N TYR A 252 1.54 1.40 -7.86
CA TYR A 252 2.51 1.51 -8.93
C TYR A 252 3.03 2.93 -9.12
N LEU A 253 2.45 3.66 -10.08
CA LEU A 253 2.95 4.97 -10.48
C LEU A 253 2.22 6.09 -9.74
N TYR A 254 2.96 6.93 -9.05
CA TYR A 254 2.50 8.19 -8.47
C TYR A 254 3.04 9.34 -9.29
N ALA A 255 2.17 10.17 -9.84
CA ALA A 255 2.54 11.33 -10.65
C ALA A 255 1.71 12.55 -10.26
N VAL A 256 2.33 13.72 -10.29
CA VAL A 256 1.68 15.00 -9.98
C VAL A 256 1.88 15.97 -11.13
N ASP A 257 0.80 16.53 -11.62
CA ASP A 257 0.78 17.69 -12.51
C ASP A 257 0.65 18.95 -11.67
N GLU A 258 1.78 19.58 -11.38
CA GLU A 258 1.85 20.77 -10.55
C GLU A 258 1.13 21.98 -11.21
N LEU A 259 1.16 22.07 -12.55
CA LEU A 259 0.48 23.14 -13.29
C LEU A 259 -1.04 23.09 -13.10
N ASN A 260 -1.62 21.90 -13.14
CA ASN A 260 -3.07 21.69 -13.01
C ASN A 260 -3.49 21.38 -11.58
N ASN A 261 -2.55 21.22 -10.65
CA ASN A 261 -2.76 20.81 -9.27
C ASN A 261 -3.63 19.54 -9.19
N LEU A 262 -3.20 18.50 -9.92
CA LEU A 262 -3.81 17.19 -9.98
C LEU A 262 -2.75 16.10 -9.85
N GLY A 263 -3.10 15.00 -9.18
CA GLY A 263 -2.24 13.83 -9.06
C GLY A 263 -2.95 12.55 -9.48
N TRP A 264 -2.19 11.54 -9.86
CA TRP A 264 -2.65 10.21 -10.23
C TRP A 264 -1.82 9.17 -9.50
N PHE A 265 -2.46 8.11 -9.06
CA PHE A 265 -1.79 6.88 -8.69
C PHE A 265 -2.61 5.67 -9.12
N VAL A 266 -1.96 4.54 -9.27
CA VAL A 266 -2.54 3.30 -9.77
C VAL A 266 -2.28 2.17 -8.80
N THR A 267 -3.28 1.33 -8.58
CA THR A 267 -3.23 0.20 -7.67
C THR A 267 -4.03 -0.99 -8.23
N ASP A 268 -3.64 -2.21 -7.92
CA ASP A 268 -4.45 -3.40 -8.19
C ASP A 268 -5.27 -3.87 -6.98
N ARG A 269 -5.36 -3.03 -5.91
CA ARG A 269 -6.22 -3.32 -4.74
C ARG A 269 -7.66 -3.60 -5.17
N ASN A 270 -8.21 -4.71 -4.68
CA ASN A 270 -9.59 -5.11 -4.95
C ASN A 270 -9.93 -5.23 -6.45
N GLN A 271 -8.93 -5.46 -7.32
CA GLN A 271 -9.15 -5.61 -8.74
C GLN A 271 -8.96 -7.07 -9.19
N PRO A 272 -9.69 -7.50 -10.24
CA PRO A 272 -9.40 -8.74 -10.94
C PRO A 272 -7.97 -8.75 -11.52
N THR A 273 -7.43 -9.94 -11.74
CA THR A 273 -6.15 -10.12 -12.43
C THR A 273 -6.11 -9.31 -13.74
N ASP A 274 -4.96 -8.70 -14.03
CA ASP A 274 -4.71 -7.89 -15.23
C ASP A 274 -5.52 -6.58 -15.33
N THR A 275 -6.17 -6.16 -14.25
CA THR A 275 -6.82 -4.85 -14.16
C THR A 275 -6.25 -4.03 -13.00
N VAL A 276 -6.36 -2.71 -13.12
CA VAL A 276 -5.92 -1.75 -12.10
C VAL A 276 -6.97 -0.64 -11.94
N CYS A 277 -7.05 -0.09 -10.75
CA CYS A 277 -7.80 1.12 -10.48
C CYS A 277 -6.86 2.32 -10.50
N VAL A 278 -7.25 3.33 -11.26
CA VAL A 278 -6.60 4.63 -11.30
C VAL A 278 -7.38 5.58 -10.42
N TYR A 279 -6.70 6.25 -9.50
CA TYR A 279 -7.26 7.31 -8.68
C TYR A 279 -6.67 8.66 -9.10
N VAL A 280 -7.53 9.67 -9.20
CA VAL A 280 -7.15 11.06 -9.43
C VAL A 280 -7.40 11.85 -8.15
N PHE A 281 -6.43 12.63 -7.71
CA PHE A 281 -6.51 13.33 -6.43
C PHE A 281 -5.98 14.78 -6.52
N VAL A 282 -6.27 15.57 -5.50
CA VAL A 282 -5.69 16.91 -5.31
C VAL A 282 -4.47 16.78 -4.41
N PRO A 283 -3.24 17.06 -4.90
CA PRO A 283 -2.04 17.03 -4.08
C PRO A 283 -2.10 18.04 -2.94
N ASN A 284 -1.62 17.66 -1.76
CA ASN A 284 -1.39 18.59 -0.65
C ASN A 284 -0.02 19.26 -0.80
N GLU A 285 0.09 20.55 -0.49
CA GLU A 285 1.39 21.24 -0.42
C GLU A 285 2.31 20.66 0.66
N SER A 286 1.69 20.16 1.74
CA SER A 286 2.36 19.42 2.81
C SER A 286 1.45 18.31 3.31
N LYS A 287 2.03 17.20 3.75
CA LYS A 287 1.26 16.04 4.23
C LYS A 287 0.32 16.43 5.36
N GLN A 288 -0.97 16.26 5.16
CA GLN A 288 -2.03 16.45 6.14
C GLN A 288 -2.52 15.08 6.60
N THR A 289 -2.58 14.82 7.90
CA THR A 289 -3.03 13.52 8.43
C THR A 289 -4.30 13.65 9.25
N TYR A 290 -5.04 12.54 9.38
CA TYR A 290 -6.13 12.46 10.34
C TYR A 290 -5.56 12.49 11.76
N ASN A 291 -6.27 13.13 12.68
CA ASN A 291 -5.99 12.98 14.11
C ASN A 291 -6.56 11.63 14.56
N TYR A 292 -5.69 10.64 14.73
CA TYR A 292 -6.08 9.27 15.05
C TYR A 292 -6.91 9.17 16.34
N GLU A 293 -6.56 9.94 17.37
CA GLU A 293 -7.23 9.90 18.67
C GLU A 293 -8.60 10.60 18.68
N ALA A 294 -8.82 11.56 17.76
CA ALA A 294 -10.02 12.41 17.73
C ALA A 294 -10.97 12.09 16.57
N THR A 295 -10.56 11.25 15.62
CA THR A 295 -11.35 10.90 14.44
C THR A 295 -11.97 9.52 14.62
N ASP A 296 -13.23 9.36 14.20
CA ASP A 296 -13.88 8.05 14.18
C ASP A 296 -13.02 7.03 13.39
N PRO A 297 -12.68 5.88 13.98
CA PRO A 297 -11.87 4.86 13.33
C PRO A 297 -12.43 4.39 11.97
N GLN A 298 -13.74 4.43 11.78
CA GLN A 298 -14.36 4.06 10.51
C GLN A 298 -14.04 5.09 9.42
N ILE A 299 -14.02 6.38 9.75
CA ILE A 299 -13.63 7.44 8.80
C ILE A 299 -12.18 7.25 8.35
N ILE A 300 -11.28 6.94 9.28
CA ILE A 300 -9.87 6.69 8.96
C ILE A 300 -9.74 5.44 8.09
N LYS A 301 -10.45 4.37 8.43
CA LYS A 301 -10.48 3.13 7.65
C LYS A 301 -10.98 3.36 6.23
N ASP A 302 -12.10 4.07 6.07
CA ASP A 302 -12.68 4.35 4.76
C ASP A 302 -11.72 5.21 3.90
N ALA A 303 -11.07 6.18 4.50
CA ALA A 303 -10.04 6.98 3.84
C ALA A 303 -8.80 6.14 3.46
N ALA A 304 -8.30 5.32 4.38
CA ALA A 304 -7.11 4.48 4.16
C ALA A 304 -7.33 3.44 3.05
N THR A 305 -8.54 2.86 2.99
CA THR A 305 -8.88 1.79 2.04
C THR A 305 -9.45 2.32 0.72
N LEU A 306 -9.83 3.59 0.66
CA LEU A 306 -10.56 4.20 -0.45
C LEU A 306 -11.83 3.40 -0.78
N HIS A 307 -12.54 2.95 0.27
CA HIS A 307 -13.79 2.21 0.14
C HIS A 307 -14.81 2.98 -0.72
N SER A 308 -14.85 4.29 -0.55
CA SER A 308 -15.53 5.24 -1.44
C SER A 308 -14.71 6.53 -1.53
N ILE A 309 -14.49 7.05 -2.72
CA ILE A 309 -13.76 8.32 -2.89
C ILE A 309 -14.46 9.50 -2.21
N GLN A 310 -15.81 9.45 -2.08
CA GLN A 310 -16.59 10.50 -1.41
C GLN A 310 -16.24 10.64 0.07
N THR A 311 -15.79 9.58 0.73
CA THR A 311 -15.36 9.65 2.14
C THR A 311 -14.10 10.49 2.34
N THR A 312 -13.38 10.79 1.26
CA THR A 312 -12.19 11.65 1.27
C THR A 312 -12.52 13.15 1.12
N TRP A 313 -13.77 13.50 0.80
CA TRP A 313 -14.17 14.88 0.50
C TRP A 313 -14.47 15.65 1.77
N THR A 314 -13.53 16.47 2.21
CA THR A 314 -13.69 17.39 3.34
C THR A 314 -14.05 18.81 2.90
N ASP A 315 -13.79 19.14 1.62
CA ASP A 315 -14.08 20.41 0.96
C ASP A 315 -14.69 20.16 -0.42
N GLU A 316 -16.03 20.31 -0.52
CA GLU A 316 -16.76 20.08 -1.76
C GLU A 316 -16.44 21.11 -2.86
N GLU A 317 -16.04 22.33 -2.48
CA GLU A 317 -15.65 23.34 -3.44
C GLU A 317 -14.31 22.97 -4.10
N GLN A 318 -13.32 22.56 -3.31
CA GLN A 318 -12.05 22.05 -3.82
C GLN A 318 -12.25 20.88 -4.78
N VAL A 319 -13.12 19.92 -4.41
CA VAL A 319 -13.42 18.75 -5.27
C VAL A 319 -14.08 19.17 -6.57
N ARG A 320 -15.06 20.08 -6.53
CA ARG A 320 -15.74 20.56 -7.72
C ARG A 320 -14.77 21.27 -8.68
N ASP A 321 -13.92 22.15 -8.15
CA ASP A 321 -12.96 22.90 -8.95
C ASP A 321 -11.89 21.98 -9.55
N ALA A 322 -11.42 21.00 -8.80
CA ALA A 322 -10.48 19.99 -9.28
C ALA A 322 -11.09 19.12 -10.40
N ARG A 323 -12.36 18.74 -10.28
CA ARG A 323 -13.07 18.00 -11.34
C ARG A 323 -13.25 18.84 -12.62
N GLN A 324 -13.43 20.15 -12.50
CA GLN A 324 -13.45 21.05 -13.66
C GLN A 324 -12.09 21.09 -14.35
N ARG A 325 -10.99 21.19 -13.59
CA ARG A 325 -9.63 21.10 -14.15
C ARG A 325 -9.39 19.77 -14.85
N LEU A 326 -9.75 18.66 -14.21
CA LEU A 326 -9.63 17.33 -14.81
C LEU A 326 -10.44 17.21 -16.11
N ALA A 327 -11.66 17.74 -16.14
CA ALA A 327 -12.49 17.74 -17.34
C ALA A 327 -11.86 18.54 -18.49
N ALA A 328 -11.19 19.64 -18.17
CA ALA A 328 -10.49 20.46 -19.17
C ALA A 328 -9.28 19.74 -19.81
N LEU A 329 -8.67 18.75 -19.12
CA LEU A 329 -7.56 17.96 -19.65
C LEU A 329 -8.01 16.83 -20.60
N LYS A 330 -9.29 16.51 -20.65
CA LYS A 330 -9.84 15.43 -21.50
C LYS A 330 -10.07 15.83 -22.96
N TYR A 331 -9.80 17.10 -23.31
CA TYR A 331 -9.97 17.65 -24.64
C TYR A 331 -8.60 18.14 -25.20
#